data_c2ef8ff5cf6870eb8b61f6f2a946e1d4
#
_entry.id   c2ef8ff5cf6870eb8b61f6f2a946e1d4
#
_cell.length_a   1.000
_cell.length_b   1.000
_cell.length_c   1.000
_cell.angle_alpha   90.00
_cell.angle_beta   90.00
_cell.angle_gamma   90.00
#
_symmetry.space_group_name_H-M   'P 1'
#
loop_
_entity.id
_entity.type
_entity.pdbx_description
1 polymer ?
#
loop_
_entity_poly.entity_id
_entity_poly.type
_entity_poly.pdbx_seq_one_letter_code
_entity_poly.pdbx_strand_id
1 'polypeptide(L)'
;EEKNGRIEGYAYAGAFKGRAAYDWAVETSIYVDGDTRRNGVGKALYEALEEALRLQGIRNAEACIAAPRGQDPYLNEDSIRFHEHSGYRMVGRFEKCACKFDRWYDMVWMEKFIGDHPEAPVMLPPVLPFRELCARGVFRLPSTESR
;
A
#
# COMPACT_ATOMS: atom_id res chain seq x y z
N GLU A 1 -10.13 -7.53 4.88
CA GLU A 1 -11.39 -8.16 4.44
C GLU A 1 -11.58 -9.48 5.18
N GLU A 2 -12.78 -9.73 5.64
CA GLU A 2 -13.17 -10.92 6.37
C GLU A 2 -14.35 -11.57 5.69
N LYS A 3 -14.34 -12.91 5.56
CA LYS A 3 -15.45 -13.70 5.02
C LYS A 3 -15.68 -14.93 5.85
N ASN A 4 -16.91 -15.15 6.28
CA ASN A 4 -17.29 -16.29 7.12
C ASN A 4 -16.43 -16.45 8.39
N GLY A 5 -16.02 -15.36 9.03
CA GLY A 5 -15.16 -15.36 10.22
C GLY A 5 -13.67 -15.63 9.95
N ARG A 6 -13.25 -15.73 8.66
CA ARG A 6 -11.84 -15.87 8.27
C ARG A 6 -11.32 -14.57 7.67
N ILE A 7 -10.15 -14.11 8.10
CA ILE A 7 -9.46 -12.96 7.50
C ILE A 7 -8.84 -13.41 6.18
N GLU A 8 -9.33 -12.89 5.07
CA GLU A 8 -8.82 -13.16 3.72
C GLU A 8 -7.64 -12.25 3.35
N GLY A 9 -7.53 -11.11 3.99
CA GLY A 9 -6.43 -10.17 3.79
C GLY A 9 -6.61 -8.87 4.56
N TYR A 10 -5.54 -8.10 4.64
CA TYR A 10 -5.54 -6.77 5.21
C TYR A 10 -4.53 -5.86 4.52
N ALA A 11 -4.79 -4.56 4.54
CA ALA A 11 -3.87 -3.54 4.10
C ALA A 11 -3.79 -2.42 5.14
N TYR A 12 -2.65 -1.78 5.23
CA TYR A 12 -2.46 -0.66 6.12
C TYR A 12 -1.44 0.34 5.55
N ALA A 13 -1.42 1.52 6.12
CA ALA A 13 -0.43 2.55 5.82
C ALA A 13 0.20 3.06 7.11
N GLY A 14 1.47 3.39 7.02
CA GLY A 14 2.24 4.05 8.06
C GLY A 14 2.98 5.27 7.53
N ALA A 15 3.56 6.07 8.43
CA ALA A 15 4.36 7.22 8.03
C ALA A 15 5.56 6.77 7.16
N PHE A 16 5.74 7.40 6.00
CA PHE A 16 6.89 7.10 5.13
C PHE A 16 8.22 7.46 5.81
N LYS A 17 8.29 8.65 6.43
CA LYS A 17 9.44 9.12 7.22
C LYS A 17 8.95 9.93 8.43
N GLY A 18 9.73 9.91 9.50
CA GLY A 18 9.41 10.59 10.76
C GLY A 18 9.72 12.10 10.79
N ARG A 19 9.59 12.81 9.66
CA ARG A 19 9.81 14.25 9.56
C ARG A 19 8.63 14.92 8.89
N ALA A 20 8.21 16.08 9.39
CA ALA A 20 7.05 16.83 8.89
C ALA A 20 7.04 17.11 7.38
N ALA A 21 8.21 17.23 6.76
CA ALA A 21 8.32 17.38 5.30
C ALA A 21 7.71 16.20 4.50
N TYR A 22 7.51 15.05 5.13
CA TYR A 22 6.98 13.83 4.51
C TYR A 22 5.57 13.46 5.00
N ASP A 23 4.86 14.37 5.69
CA ASP A 23 3.55 14.08 6.27
C ASP A 23 2.50 13.66 5.23
N TRP A 24 2.66 14.09 3.98
CA TRP A 24 1.75 13.75 2.87
C TRP A 24 2.12 12.47 2.11
N ALA A 25 3.15 11.75 2.55
CA ALA A 25 3.57 10.46 2.01
C ALA A 25 3.42 9.35 3.06
N VAL A 26 2.96 8.19 2.62
CA VAL A 26 2.81 7.00 3.47
C VAL A 26 3.46 5.79 2.83
N GLU A 27 3.95 4.88 3.66
CA GLU A 27 4.30 3.54 3.23
C GLU A 27 3.08 2.63 3.38
N THR A 28 2.72 1.96 2.28
CA THR A 28 1.57 1.03 2.24
C THR A 28 2.05 -0.41 2.26
N SER A 29 1.31 -1.26 2.93
CA SER A 29 1.54 -2.71 2.98
C SER A 29 0.24 -3.46 2.78
N ILE A 30 0.32 -4.61 2.12
CA ILE A 30 -0.83 -5.49 1.88
C ILE A 30 -0.44 -6.94 2.07
N TYR A 31 -1.33 -7.69 2.68
CA TYR A 31 -1.25 -9.14 2.84
C TYR A 31 -2.57 -9.78 2.44
N VAL A 32 -2.50 -10.74 1.55
CA VAL A 32 -3.66 -11.52 1.09
C VAL A 32 -3.36 -12.99 1.31
N ASP A 33 -4.30 -13.71 1.90
CA ASP A 33 -4.19 -15.15 2.12
C ASP A 33 -3.95 -15.87 0.79
N GLY A 34 -3.03 -16.85 0.80
CA GLY A 34 -2.63 -17.60 -0.39
C GLY A 34 -3.80 -18.27 -1.12
N ASP A 35 -4.77 -18.78 -0.35
CA ASP A 35 -5.96 -19.47 -0.87
C ASP A 35 -6.96 -18.51 -1.55
N THR A 36 -6.88 -17.21 -1.24
CA THR A 36 -7.80 -16.18 -1.76
C THR A 36 -7.12 -15.25 -2.78
N ARG A 37 -5.87 -15.51 -3.13
CA ARG A 37 -5.18 -14.77 -4.18
C ARG A 37 -5.93 -14.86 -5.51
N ARG A 38 -5.91 -13.78 -6.30
CA ARG A 38 -6.60 -13.64 -7.59
C ARG A 38 -8.13 -13.53 -7.53
N ASN A 39 -8.73 -13.48 -6.34
CA ASN A 39 -10.18 -13.27 -6.16
C ASN A 39 -10.58 -11.79 -6.01
N GLY A 40 -9.68 -10.85 -6.31
CA GLY A 40 -9.95 -9.42 -6.22
C GLY A 40 -9.80 -8.81 -4.83
N VAL A 41 -9.57 -9.60 -3.78
CA VAL A 41 -9.40 -9.13 -2.39
C VAL A 41 -8.32 -8.07 -2.26
N GLY A 42 -7.14 -8.30 -2.83
CA GLY A 42 -6.06 -7.33 -2.79
C GLY A 42 -6.40 -5.99 -3.44
N LYS A 43 -7.09 -6.04 -4.58
CA LYS A 43 -7.55 -4.83 -5.28
C LYS A 43 -8.55 -4.06 -4.43
N ALA A 44 -9.56 -4.73 -3.88
CA ALA A 44 -10.58 -4.10 -3.03
C ALA A 44 -9.97 -3.47 -1.77
N LEU A 45 -9.00 -4.14 -1.15
CA LEU A 45 -8.28 -3.62 0.01
C LEU A 45 -7.50 -2.34 -0.33
N TYR A 46 -6.77 -2.32 -1.45
CA TYR A 46 -6.02 -1.13 -1.86
C TYR A 46 -6.92 0.02 -2.30
N GLU A 47 -8.00 -0.26 -3.01
CA GLU A 47 -8.98 0.77 -3.38
C GLU A 47 -9.57 1.45 -2.15
N ALA A 48 -9.97 0.67 -1.13
CA ALA A 48 -10.50 1.21 0.12
C ALA A 48 -9.44 1.99 0.92
N LEU A 49 -8.20 1.47 1.00
CA LEU A 49 -7.11 2.14 1.69
C LEU A 49 -6.75 3.47 1.00
N GLU A 50 -6.58 3.47 -0.31
CA GLU A 50 -6.23 4.66 -1.09
C GLU A 50 -7.32 5.73 -1.02
N GLU A 51 -8.59 5.33 -1.02
CA GLU A 51 -9.69 6.29 -0.84
C GLU A 51 -9.63 6.96 0.53
N ALA A 52 -9.42 6.19 1.61
CA ALA A 52 -9.24 6.74 2.94
C ALA A 52 -8.05 7.70 3.03
N LEU A 53 -6.91 7.31 2.46
CA LEU A 53 -5.70 8.13 2.42
C LEU A 53 -5.90 9.42 1.63
N ARG A 54 -6.59 9.35 0.49
CA ARG A 54 -6.93 10.53 -0.33
C ARG A 54 -7.80 11.51 0.44
N LEU A 55 -8.80 11.02 1.15
CA LEU A 55 -9.67 11.83 2.01
C LEU A 55 -8.93 12.44 3.21
N GLN A 56 -7.86 11.80 3.69
CA GLN A 56 -6.97 12.37 4.69
C GLN A 56 -6.08 13.50 4.15
N GLY A 57 -5.93 13.61 2.84
CA GLY A 57 -5.04 14.55 2.18
C GLY A 57 -3.65 13.99 1.84
N ILE A 58 -3.45 12.67 1.96
CA ILE A 58 -2.22 12.00 1.52
C ILE A 58 -2.09 12.10 0.00
N ARG A 59 -0.87 12.25 -0.47
CA ARG A 59 -0.56 12.47 -1.89
C ARG A 59 0.27 11.36 -2.50
N ASN A 60 1.16 10.75 -1.72
CA ASN A 60 2.03 9.66 -2.16
C ASN A 60 1.77 8.40 -1.35
N ALA A 61 1.62 7.29 -2.05
CA ALA A 61 1.65 5.95 -1.49
C ALA A 61 2.92 5.24 -1.99
N GLU A 62 3.76 4.83 -1.04
CA GLU A 62 5.03 4.17 -1.29
C GLU A 62 4.91 2.70 -0.88
N ALA A 63 5.48 1.80 -1.64
CA ALA A 63 5.52 0.37 -1.32
C ALA A 63 6.95 -0.16 -1.36
N CYS A 64 7.36 -0.80 -0.26
CA CYS A 64 8.64 -1.48 -0.14
C CYS A 64 8.41 -2.99 -0.30
N ILE A 65 9.01 -3.59 -1.34
CA ILE A 65 8.71 -4.95 -1.75
C ILE A 65 9.99 -5.75 -1.87
N ALA A 66 10.06 -6.91 -1.20
CA ALA A 66 11.15 -7.86 -1.40
C ALA A 66 11.09 -8.44 -2.82
N ALA A 67 12.24 -8.54 -3.46
CA ALA A 67 12.37 -9.02 -4.82
C ALA A 67 13.35 -10.20 -4.91
N PRO A 68 13.00 -11.29 -5.62
CA PRO A 68 13.90 -12.41 -5.81
C PRO A 68 15.04 -12.06 -6.78
N ARG A 69 16.15 -12.79 -6.67
CA ARG A 69 17.29 -12.73 -7.58
C ARG A 69 17.29 -13.95 -8.49
N GLY A 70 16.31 -14.03 -9.38
CA GLY A 70 16.09 -15.19 -10.24
C GLY A 70 15.04 -16.16 -9.67
N GLN A 71 15.12 -17.44 -10.04
CA GLN A 71 14.19 -18.44 -9.52
C GLN A 71 14.41 -18.67 -8.03
N ASP A 72 13.33 -18.56 -7.26
CA ASP A 72 13.35 -18.69 -5.81
C ASP A 72 12.14 -19.50 -5.32
N PRO A 73 12.35 -20.50 -4.43
CA PRO A 73 11.24 -21.34 -3.93
C PRO A 73 10.35 -20.63 -2.89
N TYR A 74 10.81 -19.52 -2.32
CA TYR A 74 10.12 -18.82 -1.22
C TYR A 74 9.49 -17.49 -1.63
N LEU A 75 9.99 -16.88 -2.71
CA LEU A 75 9.57 -15.56 -3.16
C LEU A 75 9.47 -15.52 -4.68
N ASN A 76 8.40 -14.93 -5.17
CA ASN A 76 8.18 -14.63 -6.58
C ASN A 76 7.95 -13.14 -6.81
N GLU A 77 7.72 -12.73 -8.05
CA GLU A 77 7.44 -11.34 -8.42
C GLU A 77 5.95 -10.94 -8.36
N ASP A 78 5.09 -11.79 -7.80
CA ASP A 78 3.64 -11.54 -7.80
C ASP A 78 3.28 -10.22 -7.09
N SER A 79 4.00 -9.88 -6.01
CA SER A 79 3.77 -8.62 -5.29
C SER A 79 4.14 -7.40 -6.14
N ILE A 80 5.25 -7.47 -6.89
CA ILE A 80 5.65 -6.38 -7.80
C ILE A 80 4.60 -6.20 -8.89
N ARG A 81 4.20 -7.30 -9.55
CA ARG A 81 3.18 -7.28 -10.59
C ARG A 81 1.84 -6.78 -10.09
N PHE A 82 1.45 -7.17 -8.87
CA PHE A 82 0.23 -6.68 -8.24
C PHE A 82 0.27 -5.16 -8.08
N HIS A 83 1.39 -4.60 -7.61
CA HIS A 83 1.53 -3.15 -7.45
C HIS A 83 1.54 -2.42 -8.80
N GLU A 84 2.20 -2.97 -9.83
CA GLU A 84 2.14 -2.43 -11.19
C GLU A 84 0.70 -2.36 -11.70
N HIS A 85 -0.08 -3.45 -11.57
CA HIS A 85 -1.50 -3.48 -11.95
C HIS A 85 -2.37 -2.55 -11.10
N SER A 86 -1.95 -2.24 -9.89
CA SER A 86 -2.60 -1.26 -9.00
C SER A 86 -2.21 0.19 -9.30
N GLY A 87 -1.35 0.41 -10.32
CA GLY A 87 -0.94 1.73 -10.77
C GLY A 87 0.31 2.29 -10.08
N TYR A 88 1.06 1.47 -9.36
CA TYR A 88 2.37 1.84 -8.83
C TYR A 88 3.44 1.75 -9.92
N ARG A 89 4.41 2.64 -9.88
CA ARG A 89 5.59 2.62 -10.76
C ARG A 89 6.85 2.28 -9.98
N MET A 90 7.79 1.62 -10.60
CA MET A 90 9.12 1.34 -10.03
C MET A 90 9.90 2.64 -9.83
N VAL A 91 10.40 2.87 -8.62
CA VAL A 91 11.26 4.01 -8.28
C VAL A 91 12.72 3.59 -8.23
N GLY A 92 13.02 2.45 -7.64
CA GLY A 92 14.39 1.96 -7.52
C GLY A 92 14.50 0.58 -6.90
N ARG A 93 15.72 0.03 -6.97
CA ARG A 93 16.05 -1.30 -6.47
C ARG A 93 17.34 -1.25 -5.65
N PHE A 94 17.31 -1.83 -4.48
CA PHE A 94 18.47 -2.10 -3.65
C PHE A 94 18.87 -3.57 -3.80
N GLU A 95 20.09 -3.82 -4.24
CA GLU A 95 20.55 -5.16 -4.48
C GLU A 95 21.14 -5.79 -3.21
N LYS A 96 20.83 -7.08 -2.98
CA LYS A 96 21.38 -7.89 -1.88
C LYS A 96 21.26 -7.21 -0.51
N CYS A 97 20.21 -6.47 -0.27
CA CYS A 97 20.02 -5.71 0.97
C CYS A 97 19.35 -6.51 2.09
N ALA A 98 18.84 -7.71 1.81
CA ALA A 98 18.27 -8.61 2.79
C ALA A 98 18.81 -10.03 2.62
N CYS A 99 18.98 -10.75 3.74
CA CYS A 99 19.39 -12.15 3.75
C CYS A 99 18.39 -12.97 4.56
N LYS A 100 17.81 -14.00 3.95
CA LYS A 100 16.89 -14.94 4.60
C LYS A 100 16.98 -16.30 3.91
N PHE A 101 16.84 -17.40 4.64
CA PHE A 101 16.94 -18.77 4.11
C PHE A 101 18.24 -19.02 3.35
N ASP A 102 19.36 -18.46 3.88
CA ASP A 102 20.71 -18.51 3.28
C ASP A 102 20.78 -17.95 1.85
N ARG A 103 19.87 -17.02 1.52
CA ARG A 103 19.76 -16.36 0.22
C ARG A 103 19.73 -14.84 0.36
N TRP A 104 20.33 -14.17 -0.62
CA TRP A 104 20.21 -12.73 -0.77
C TRP A 104 18.95 -12.36 -1.53
N TYR A 105 18.26 -11.35 -1.03
CA TYR A 105 17.11 -10.73 -1.67
C TYR A 105 17.39 -9.27 -1.95
N ASP A 106 16.82 -8.81 -3.02
CA ASP A 106 16.76 -7.38 -3.33
C ASP A 106 15.49 -6.78 -2.68
N MET A 107 15.42 -5.46 -2.67
CA MET A 107 14.26 -4.70 -2.26
C MET A 107 13.98 -3.65 -3.32
N VAL A 108 12.72 -3.54 -3.73
CA VAL A 108 12.28 -2.49 -4.64
C VAL A 108 11.38 -1.50 -3.92
N TRP A 109 11.49 -0.23 -4.30
CA TRP A 109 10.54 0.80 -3.97
C TRP A 109 9.66 1.06 -5.19
N MET A 110 8.36 1.10 -4.94
CA MET A 110 7.36 1.48 -5.93
C MET A 110 6.51 2.61 -5.35
N GLU A 111 6.06 3.54 -6.18
CA GLU A 111 5.25 4.67 -5.75
C GLU A 111 3.99 4.83 -6.59
N LYS A 112 2.96 5.40 -5.99
CA LYS A 112 1.74 5.85 -6.65
C LYS A 112 1.33 7.22 -6.14
N PHE A 113 1.11 8.15 -7.05
CA PHE A 113 0.49 9.43 -6.71
C PHE A 113 -1.02 9.24 -6.55
N ILE A 114 -1.53 9.50 -5.36
CA ILE A 114 -2.95 9.39 -5.01
C ILE A 114 -3.60 10.74 -4.77
N GLY A 115 -2.84 11.83 -4.80
CA GLY A 115 -3.30 13.21 -4.69
C GLY A 115 -2.49 14.14 -5.58
N ASP A 116 -3.00 15.35 -5.82
CA ASP A 116 -2.38 16.35 -6.68
C ASP A 116 -1.09 16.92 -6.08
N HIS A 117 -0.11 17.20 -6.94
CA HIS A 117 1.14 17.87 -6.60
C HIS A 117 1.18 19.24 -7.29
N PRO A 118 0.72 20.31 -6.64
CA PRO A 118 0.75 21.65 -7.24
C PRO A 118 2.20 22.12 -7.46
N GLU A 119 2.47 22.72 -8.62
CA GLU A 119 3.81 23.22 -8.97
C GLU A 119 4.27 24.40 -8.11
N ALA A 120 3.35 25.23 -7.65
CA ALA A 120 3.67 26.36 -6.77
C ALA A 120 3.78 25.90 -5.31
N PRO A 121 4.69 26.44 -4.51
CA PRO A 121 4.73 26.18 -3.08
C PRO A 121 3.46 26.73 -2.42
N VAL A 122 2.47 25.89 -2.30
CA VAL A 122 1.23 26.13 -1.58
C VAL A 122 1.36 25.50 -0.22
N MET A 123 0.91 26.18 0.82
CA MET A 123 0.80 25.55 2.14
C MET A 123 -0.26 24.44 2.06
N LEU A 124 0.22 23.20 2.03
CA LEU A 124 -0.67 22.05 2.00
C LEU A 124 -1.45 21.98 3.31
N PRO A 125 -2.75 21.63 3.28
CA PRO A 125 -3.52 21.44 4.49
C PRO A 125 -2.94 20.28 5.32
N PRO A 126 -3.05 20.33 6.65
CA PRO A 126 -2.66 19.22 7.51
C PRO A 126 -3.39 17.94 7.14
N VAL A 127 -2.68 16.82 7.27
CA VAL A 127 -3.29 15.49 7.09
C VAL A 127 -4.32 15.24 8.18
N LEU A 128 -5.53 14.84 7.78
CA LEU A 128 -6.60 14.53 8.72
C LEU A 128 -6.36 13.14 9.33
N PRO A 129 -6.43 13.01 10.68
CA PRO A 129 -6.42 11.70 11.32
C PRO A 129 -7.57 10.82 10.83
N PHE A 130 -7.31 9.52 10.59
CA PHE A 130 -8.34 8.59 10.11
C PHE A 130 -9.60 8.56 10.99
N ARG A 131 -9.41 8.60 12.32
CA ARG A 131 -10.53 8.69 13.28
C ARG A 131 -11.46 9.87 13.02
N GLU A 132 -10.94 11.00 12.54
CA GLU A 132 -11.75 12.17 12.22
C GLU A 132 -12.57 11.97 10.95
N LEU A 133 -12.04 11.29 9.94
CA LEU A 133 -12.82 10.92 8.75
C LEU A 133 -14.04 10.07 9.13
N CYS A 134 -13.83 9.07 9.98
CA CYS A 134 -14.90 8.22 10.48
C CYS A 134 -15.93 9.01 11.30
N ALA A 135 -15.47 9.87 12.21
CA ALA A 135 -16.34 10.69 13.05
C ALA A 135 -17.17 11.69 12.24
N ARG A 136 -16.64 12.22 11.15
CA ARG A 136 -17.33 13.12 10.22
C ARG A 136 -18.27 12.39 9.24
N GLY A 137 -18.27 11.06 9.24
CA GLY A 137 -19.03 10.24 8.29
C GLY A 137 -18.59 10.37 6.82
N VAL A 138 -17.40 10.92 6.59
CA VAL A 138 -16.83 11.15 5.25
C VAL A 138 -16.33 9.85 4.63
N PHE A 139 -15.86 8.91 5.46
CA PHE A 139 -15.43 7.59 5.04
C PHE A 139 -16.21 6.50 5.75
N ARG A 140 -16.68 5.54 4.97
CA ARG A 140 -17.27 4.30 5.48
C ARG A 140 -16.57 3.13 4.84
N LEU A 141 -16.19 2.15 5.64
CA LEU A 141 -15.68 0.89 5.07
C LEU A 141 -16.75 0.29 4.16
N PRO A 142 -16.37 -0.23 2.98
CA PRO A 142 -17.29 -0.96 2.13
C PRO A 142 -17.95 -2.06 2.98
N SER A 143 -19.29 -2.10 2.97
CA SER A 143 -20.02 -3.18 3.62
C SER A 143 -19.66 -4.49 2.93
N THR A 144 -19.28 -5.49 3.72
CA THR A 144 -19.10 -6.87 3.26
C THR A 144 -20.46 -7.53 2.99
N GLU A 145 -21.31 -6.88 2.19
CA GLU A 145 -22.54 -7.53 1.74
C GLU A 145 -22.20 -8.46 0.57
N SER A 146 -22.39 -9.72 0.84
CA SER A 146 -22.32 -10.84 -0.07
C SER A 146 -23.02 -10.57 -1.40
N ARG A 147 -22.28 -10.67 -2.49
CA ARG A 147 -22.88 -11.02 -3.77
C ARG A 147 -22.71 -12.52 -4.00
#